data_4f3a5af9337e59969bc253dc68e1614d
#
_entry.id   4f3a5af9337e59969bc253dc68e1614d
#
_cell.length_a   1.000
_cell.length_b   1.000
_cell.length_c   1.000
_cell.angle_alpha   90.00
_cell.angle_beta   90.00
_cell.angle_gamma   90.00
#
_symmetry.space_group_name_H-M   'P 1'
#
loop_
_entity.id
_entity.type
_entity.pdbx_description
1 polymer ?
#
loop_
_entity_poly.entity_id
_entity_poly.type
_entity_poly.pdbx_seq_one_letter_code
_entity_poly.pdbx_strand_id
1 'polypeptide(L)'
;SHSGGTLMANATTRAKRLNETKMILQQPLLLIAIILSFALLLLFVIYPLAKTLIYSLTDETGAFSLANLIAILQTPRYGKVFGRTMALGLIVAVIATFIGYVFAYTVTRVNIPGKGFFKTMATLPILSPPFVLSLSIIFLFGKQGLISKNLLGITGSSVYGMKSLIVVQVMSFFPIAYLTLSGILSSIDASVEDAACNMGAGRWKTFWTVTFPLSLPGIISGALLVFIQSLEDFSNPATIGGDYTTLSIEVYNIITGSYDMRKGSVLALLLLLPAVIAYLLNKYWVNKKSFVTVTGKPTQARKLINEPHIKWPLFAFCLIVSAIIILFYGTVIFASFVRTWGVDFSLTLDQYRKALQYGWDSLKNSMTLGLISAIIGGLLGMVIAYITAKRNYYGKRFIEVSSVLMFAVPGTVLGISYILGFNSKPLALTGTGIILVIVFTFRNMPVAIESGTTTLLQIDNSIEEASTILGADTGYSFRRITLPMLKNAFFSGIVYSFTKAITAVSAVIFLVSPRWKLVTSNIYSLFDMAKYGQAAAFVTMMVGILLVFIGLFNAVINFLLAPRSKVPQAKSNTEESK
;
A
#
# COMPACT_ATOMS: atom_id res chain seq x y z
N SER A 1 -46.20 -0.03 7.07
CA SER A 1 -45.80 -1.41 6.67
C SER A 1 -44.29 -1.61 6.39
N HIS A 2 -43.44 -0.58 6.53
CA HIS A 2 -41.96 -0.70 6.29
C HIS A 2 -41.19 -1.31 7.48
N SER A 3 -41.71 -1.31 8.70
CA SER A 3 -41.03 -1.85 9.89
C SER A 3 -41.12 -3.38 10.03
N GLY A 4 -42.12 -4.01 9.49
CA GLY A 4 -42.31 -5.47 9.57
C GLY A 4 -41.36 -6.27 8.67
N GLY A 5 -41.04 -5.76 7.48
CA GLY A 5 -40.11 -6.41 6.54
C GLY A 5 -38.65 -6.42 7.03
N THR A 6 -38.21 -5.37 7.69
CA THR A 6 -36.87 -5.28 8.27
C THR A 6 -36.69 -6.17 9.50
N LEU A 7 -37.72 -6.37 10.31
CA LEU A 7 -37.68 -7.28 11.47
C LEU A 7 -37.64 -8.75 11.04
N MET A 8 -38.42 -9.15 10.02
CA MET A 8 -38.38 -10.52 9.48
C MET A 8 -37.03 -10.82 8.78
N ALA A 9 -36.48 -9.89 8.00
CA ALA A 9 -35.16 -10.07 7.38
C ALA A 9 -34.03 -10.20 8.41
N ASN A 10 -34.12 -9.49 9.53
CA ASN A 10 -33.15 -9.59 10.62
C ASN A 10 -33.32 -10.93 11.41
N ALA A 11 -34.53 -11.42 11.59
CA ALA A 11 -34.79 -12.69 12.28
C ALA A 11 -34.30 -13.89 11.45
N THR A 12 -34.54 -13.91 10.15
CA THR A 12 -34.07 -14.96 9.23
C THR A 12 -32.53 -14.96 9.13
N THR A 13 -31.89 -13.78 9.09
CA THR A 13 -30.43 -13.65 9.09
C THR A 13 -29.82 -14.15 10.39
N ARG A 14 -30.48 -13.90 11.53
CA ARG A 14 -30.03 -14.37 12.86
C ARG A 14 -30.15 -15.89 13.01
N ALA A 15 -31.27 -16.47 12.55
CA ALA A 15 -31.45 -17.91 12.56
C ALA A 15 -30.46 -18.64 11.65
N LYS A 16 -30.16 -18.08 10.46
CA LYS A 16 -29.17 -18.62 9.54
C LYS A 16 -27.78 -18.60 10.16
N ARG A 17 -27.38 -17.51 10.83
CA ARG A 17 -26.09 -17.42 11.54
C ARG A 17 -25.96 -18.42 12.67
N LEU A 18 -27.03 -18.64 13.44
CA LEU A 18 -27.08 -19.63 14.52
C LEU A 18 -26.85 -21.04 14.00
N ASN A 19 -27.53 -21.41 12.92
CA ASN A 19 -27.39 -22.73 12.32
C ASN A 19 -25.98 -22.94 11.73
N GLU A 20 -25.47 -21.97 10.99
CA GLU A 20 -24.11 -22.06 10.46
C GLU A 20 -23.06 -22.12 11.57
N THR A 21 -23.23 -21.35 12.66
CA THR A 21 -22.33 -21.42 13.82
C THR A 21 -22.33 -22.81 14.48
N LYS A 22 -23.51 -23.45 14.60
CA LYS A 22 -23.61 -24.82 15.10
C LYS A 22 -22.91 -25.83 14.18
N MET A 23 -23.03 -25.67 12.87
CA MET A 23 -22.31 -26.52 11.89
C MET A 23 -20.79 -26.31 11.97
N ILE A 24 -20.32 -25.10 12.20
CA ILE A 24 -18.90 -24.78 12.37
C ILE A 24 -18.32 -25.46 13.63
N LEU A 25 -19.10 -25.53 14.73
CA LEU A 25 -18.68 -26.23 15.94
C LEU A 25 -18.43 -27.74 15.73
N GLN A 26 -19.04 -28.33 14.70
CA GLN A 26 -18.81 -29.73 14.31
C GLN A 26 -17.62 -29.92 13.37
N GLN A 27 -17.00 -28.81 12.91
CA GLN A 27 -15.83 -28.84 11.99
C GLN A 27 -14.58 -28.31 12.71
N PRO A 28 -13.78 -29.16 13.35
CA PRO A 28 -12.73 -28.75 14.26
C PRO A 28 -11.66 -27.89 13.58
N LEU A 29 -11.33 -28.16 12.33
CA LEU A 29 -10.32 -27.43 11.58
C LEU A 29 -10.76 -25.99 11.29
N LEU A 30 -12.04 -25.79 10.95
CA LEU A 30 -12.62 -24.46 10.70
C LEU A 30 -12.77 -23.67 12.00
N LEU A 31 -13.17 -24.35 13.08
CA LEU A 31 -13.27 -23.73 14.41
C LEU A 31 -11.89 -23.25 14.90
N ILE A 32 -10.86 -24.06 14.76
CA ILE A 32 -9.48 -23.68 15.10
C ILE A 32 -9.04 -22.48 14.27
N ALA A 33 -9.32 -22.46 12.95
CA ALA A 33 -8.96 -21.34 12.08
C ALA A 33 -9.63 -20.03 12.52
N ILE A 34 -10.92 -20.07 12.92
CA ILE A 34 -11.65 -18.90 13.40
C ILE A 34 -11.10 -18.42 14.75
N ILE A 35 -10.92 -19.33 15.72
CA ILE A 35 -10.40 -18.98 17.06
C ILE A 35 -8.99 -18.44 16.95
N LEU A 36 -8.13 -19.07 16.18
CA LEU A 36 -6.74 -18.63 15.97
C LEU A 36 -6.70 -17.25 15.31
N SER A 37 -7.48 -17.04 14.25
CA SER A 37 -7.57 -15.73 13.58
C SER A 37 -8.06 -14.64 14.52
N PHE A 38 -9.09 -14.94 15.34
CA PHE A 38 -9.62 -14.02 16.34
C PHE A 38 -8.56 -13.67 17.39
N ALA A 39 -7.90 -14.68 17.95
CA ALA A 39 -6.87 -14.50 18.97
C ALA A 39 -5.66 -13.70 18.46
N LEU A 40 -5.18 -14.02 17.25
CA LEU A 40 -4.07 -13.32 16.62
C LEU A 40 -4.41 -11.86 16.32
N LEU A 41 -5.60 -11.58 15.78
CA LEU A 41 -6.05 -10.20 15.53
C LEU A 41 -6.26 -9.43 16.82
N LEU A 42 -6.83 -10.05 17.86
CA LEU A 42 -6.98 -9.42 19.16
C LEU A 42 -5.62 -9.07 19.77
N LEU A 43 -4.67 -10.01 19.72
CA LEU A 43 -3.35 -9.85 20.35
C LEU A 43 -2.43 -8.91 19.58
N PHE A 44 -2.40 -9.01 18.26
CA PHE A 44 -1.41 -8.28 17.46
C PHE A 44 -1.96 -7.05 16.71
N VAL A 45 -3.27 -6.86 16.69
CA VAL A 45 -3.90 -5.67 16.09
C VAL A 45 -4.55 -4.80 17.15
N ILE A 46 -5.51 -5.35 17.89
CA ILE A 46 -6.33 -4.57 18.82
C ILE A 46 -5.57 -4.21 20.08
N TYR A 47 -4.88 -5.16 20.70
CA TYR A 47 -4.18 -4.94 21.98
C TYR A 47 -3.11 -3.84 21.90
N PRO A 48 -2.19 -3.79 20.90
CA PRO A 48 -1.22 -2.70 20.82
C PRO A 48 -1.87 -1.33 20.64
N LEU A 49 -2.89 -1.23 19.79
CA LEU A 49 -3.62 0.03 19.55
C LEU A 49 -4.37 0.48 20.82
N ALA A 50 -5.00 -0.46 21.53
CA ALA A 50 -5.65 -0.18 22.80
C ALA A 50 -4.65 0.33 23.85
N LYS A 51 -3.43 -0.24 23.90
CA LYS A 51 -2.36 0.26 24.77
C LYS A 51 -2.00 1.70 24.46
N THR A 52 -1.84 2.07 23.19
CA THR A 52 -1.56 3.46 22.80
C THR A 52 -2.68 4.40 23.23
N LEU A 53 -3.94 3.98 23.05
CA LEU A 53 -5.10 4.76 23.47
C LEU A 53 -5.12 4.93 25.02
N ILE A 54 -4.88 3.86 25.76
CA ILE A 54 -4.82 3.90 27.22
C ILE A 54 -3.68 4.83 27.70
N TYR A 55 -2.47 4.68 27.13
CA TYR A 55 -1.32 5.53 27.51
C TYR A 55 -1.56 7.01 27.21
N SER A 56 -2.29 7.34 26.16
CA SER A 56 -2.61 8.73 25.82
C SER A 56 -3.64 9.36 26.75
N LEU A 57 -4.48 8.54 27.38
CA LEU A 57 -5.59 8.96 28.25
C LEU A 57 -5.33 8.66 29.74
N THR A 58 -4.09 8.34 30.14
CA THR A 58 -3.72 8.09 31.54
C THR A 58 -2.55 8.95 31.97
N ASP A 59 -2.50 9.29 33.25
CA ASP A 59 -1.38 9.96 33.91
C ASP A 59 -0.27 8.97 34.34
N GLU A 60 0.74 9.47 35.07
CA GLU A 60 1.85 8.64 35.56
C GLU A 60 1.42 7.58 36.55
N THR A 61 0.31 7.80 37.26
CA THR A 61 -0.25 6.85 38.23
C THR A 61 -1.11 5.78 37.57
N GLY A 62 -1.42 5.92 36.23
CA GLY A 62 -2.32 5.05 35.51
C GLY A 62 -3.79 5.43 35.62
N ALA A 63 -4.12 6.53 36.32
CA ALA A 63 -5.48 7.05 36.41
C ALA A 63 -5.89 7.74 35.09
N PHE A 64 -7.18 7.69 34.77
CA PHE A 64 -7.71 8.39 33.60
C PHE A 64 -7.48 9.89 33.71
N SER A 65 -6.80 10.47 32.74
CA SER A 65 -6.45 11.88 32.71
C SER A 65 -6.37 12.40 31.27
N LEU A 66 -7.00 13.52 31.02
CA LEU A 66 -6.89 14.25 29.75
C LEU A 66 -5.78 15.32 29.78
N ALA A 67 -5.01 15.42 30.88
CA ALA A 67 -3.99 16.45 31.06
C ALA A 67 -2.96 16.48 29.93
N ASN A 68 -2.46 15.32 29.49
CA ASN A 68 -1.50 15.21 28.40
C ASN A 68 -2.12 15.66 27.05
N LEU A 69 -3.37 15.32 26.81
CA LEU A 69 -4.10 15.74 25.61
C LEU A 69 -4.29 17.27 25.61
N ILE A 70 -4.76 17.82 26.73
CA ILE A 70 -4.97 19.27 26.89
C ILE A 70 -3.63 20.01 26.75
N ALA A 71 -2.57 19.55 27.38
CA ALA A 71 -1.24 20.16 27.31
C ALA A 71 -0.72 20.22 25.87
N ILE A 72 -0.92 19.15 25.08
CA ILE A 72 -0.53 19.12 23.67
C ILE A 72 -1.38 20.07 22.84
N LEU A 73 -2.70 20.06 23.03
CA LEU A 73 -3.61 20.96 22.29
C LEU A 73 -3.39 22.43 22.61
N GLN A 74 -3.00 22.76 23.85
CA GLN A 74 -2.67 24.12 24.28
C GLN A 74 -1.27 24.59 23.83
N THR A 75 -0.39 23.69 23.42
CA THR A 75 0.96 24.04 22.99
C THR A 75 0.95 24.48 21.50
N PRO A 76 1.23 25.76 21.17
CA PRO A 76 1.13 26.27 19.80
C PRO A 76 2.02 25.52 18.78
N ARG A 77 3.15 24.98 19.24
CA ARG A 77 4.07 24.15 18.41
C ARG A 77 3.34 22.97 17.80
N TYR A 78 2.59 22.18 18.60
CA TYR A 78 1.92 20.99 18.10
C TYR A 78 0.76 21.30 17.19
N GLY A 79 0.01 22.38 17.45
CA GLY A 79 -1.01 22.90 16.52
C GLY A 79 -0.41 23.28 15.17
N LYS A 80 0.76 23.94 15.16
CA LYS A 80 1.49 24.28 13.93
C LYS A 80 1.96 23.03 13.18
N VAL A 81 2.50 22.04 13.86
CA VAL A 81 2.94 20.77 13.26
C VAL A 81 1.76 19.99 12.68
N PHE A 82 0.64 19.94 13.40
CA PHE A 82 -0.60 19.35 12.90
C PHE A 82 -1.08 20.06 11.61
N GLY A 83 -1.18 21.40 11.65
CA GLY A 83 -1.58 22.19 10.49
C GLY A 83 -0.66 21.98 9.29
N ARG A 84 0.66 21.93 9.49
CA ARG A 84 1.65 21.62 8.45
C ARG A 84 1.42 20.23 7.83
N THR A 85 1.17 19.22 8.67
CA THR A 85 0.91 17.85 8.21
C THR A 85 -0.37 17.78 7.36
N MET A 86 -1.45 18.43 7.82
CA MET A 86 -2.71 18.48 7.08
C MET A 86 -2.57 19.23 5.75
N ALA A 87 -1.90 20.39 5.77
CA ALA A 87 -1.68 21.20 4.57
C ALA A 87 -0.84 20.43 3.53
N LEU A 88 0.26 19.80 3.95
CA LEU A 88 1.09 18.97 3.07
C LEU A 88 0.26 17.83 2.46
N GLY A 89 -0.45 17.08 3.30
CA GLY A 89 -1.27 15.95 2.85
C GLY A 89 -2.35 16.35 1.85
N LEU A 90 -3.05 17.46 2.08
CA LEU A 90 -4.08 17.95 1.17
C LEU A 90 -3.49 18.42 -0.17
N ILE A 91 -2.40 19.19 -0.15
CA ILE A 91 -1.72 19.67 -1.37
C ILE A 91 -1.23 18.48 -2.19
N VAL A 92 -0.55 17.53 -1.55
CA VAL A 92 -0.06 16.31 -2.21
C VAL A 92 -1.21 15.49 -2.78
N ALA A 93 -2.30 15.31 -2.02
CA ALA A 93 -3.48 14.57 -2.49
C ALA A 93 -4.07 15.18 -3.76
N VAL A 94 -4.22 16.50 -3.82
CA VAL A 94 -4.78 17.19 -4.99
C VAL A 94 -3.85 17.03 -6.20
N ILE A 95 -2.57 17.36 -6.05
CA ILE A 95 -1.62 17.37 -7.19
C ILE A 95 -1.36 15.93 -7.68
N ALA A 96 -1.12 14.99 -6.79
CA ALA A 96 -0.86 13.59 -7.16
C ALA A 96 -2.08 12.94 -7.81
N THR A 97 -3.30 13.25 -7.33
CA THR A 97 -4.53 12.74 -7.94
C THR A 97 -4.75 13.33 -9.33
N PHE A 98 -4.45 14.61 -9.52
CA PHE A 98 -4.50 15.23 -10.84
C PHE A 98 -3.55 14.55 -11.82
N ILE A 99 -2.28 14.38 -11.46
CA ILE A 99 -1.29 13.67 -12.29
C ILE A 99 -1.74 12.23 -12.56
N GLY A 100 -2.19 11.52 -11.52
CA GLY A 100 -2.70 10.16 -11.64
C GLY A 100 -3.91 10.05 -12.57
N TYR A 101 -4.83 11.02 -12.51
CA TYR A 101 -6.00 11.09 -13.40
C TYR A 101 -5.59 11.29 -14.87
N VAL A 102 -4.69 12.25 -15.14
CA VAL A 102 -4.21 12.50 -16.51
C VAL A 102 -3.54 11.25 -17.08
N PHE A 103 -2.68 10.57 -16.29
CA PHE A 103 -2.08 9.31 -16.70
C PHE A 103 -3.11 8.21 -16.95
N ALA A 104 -4.04 8.01 -16.01
CA ALA A 104 -5.07 6.97 -16.12
C ALA A 104 -5.98 7.22 -17.34
N TYR A 105 -6.42 8.46 -17.54
CA TYR A 105 -7.21 8.85 -18.69
C TYR A 105 -6.45 8.62 -20.01
N THR A 106 -5.20 9.08 -20.08
CA THR A 106 -4.37 8.94 -21.28
C THR A 106 -4.16 7.48 -21.68
N VAL A 107 -3.79 6.64 -20.71
CA VAL A 107 -3.50 5.23 -20.97
C VAL A 107 -4.77 4.42 -21.32
N THR A 108 -5.92 4.76 -20.71
CA THR A 108 -7.17 4.01 -20.91
C THR A 108 -8.01 4.52 -22.08
N ARG A 109 -7.98 5.81 -22.40
CA ARG A 109 -8.89 6.46 -23.36
C ARG A 109 -8.21 6.86 -24.67
N VAL A 110 -6.91 7.15 -24.66
CA VAL A 110 -6.22 7.73 -25.81
C VAL A 110 -5.35 6.69 -26.52
N ASN A 111 -5.29 6.75 -27.84
CA ASN A 111 -4.42 5.88 -28.64
C ASN A 111 -3.01 6.48 -28.76
N ILE A 112 -2.22 6.36 -27.69
CA ILE A 112 -0.83 6.83 -27.65
C ILE A 112 0.15 5.70 -27.98
N PRO A 113 1.31 6.01 -28.60
CA PRO A 113 2.39 5.04 -28.74
C PRO A 113 3.01 4.72 -27.37
N GLY A 114 3.50 3.50 -27.21
CA GLY A 114 4.25 3.13 -26.00
C GLY A 114 3.41 3.04 -24.72
N LYS A 115 2.13 2.70 -24.77
CA LYS A 115 1.27 2.56 -23.58
C LYS A 115 1.87 1.71 -22.47
N GLY A 116 2.59 0.63 -22.83
CA GLY A 116 3.27 -0.23 -21.86
C GLY A 116 4.34 0.52 -21.07
N PHE A 117 5.14 1.34 -21.75
CA PHE A 117 6.14 2.19 -21.12
C PHE A 117 5.52 3.14 -20.09
N PHE A 118 4.45 3.86 -20.45
CA PHE A 118 3.78 4.77 -19.51
C PHE A 118 3.15 4.04 -18.33
N LYS A 119 2.58 2.84 -18.52
CA LYS A 119 2.10 2.00 -17.42
C LYS A 119 3.22 1.66 -16.44
N THR A 120 4.38 1.26 -16.97
CA THR A 120 5.55 0.93 -16.14
C THR A 120 6.05 2.17 -15.40
N MET A 121 6.21 3.31 -16.06
CA MET A 121 6.63 4.55 -15.44
C MET A 121 5.66 5.01 -14.34
N ALA A 122 4.35 4.90 -14.59
CA ALA A 122 3.33 5.27 -13.61
C ALA A 122 3.31 4.34 -12.37
N THR A 123 3.84 3.12 -12.45
CA THR A 123 3.84 2.17 -11.32
C THR A 123 5.20 2.03 -10.65
N LEU A 124 6.28 2.44 -11.30
CA LEU A 124 7.65 2.30 -10.81
C LEU A 124 7.86 2.86 -9.37
N PRO A 125 7.33 4.05 -9.01
CA PRO A 125 7.55 4.60 -7.67
C PRO A 125 6.92 3.78 -6.54
N ILE A 126 5.89 2.96 -6.78
CA ILE A 126 5.30 2.06 -5.76
C ILE A 126 6.28 0.95 -5.36
N LEU A 127 7.07 0.49 -6.32
CA LEU A 127 8.01 -0.61 -6.14
C LEU A 127 9.37 -0.13 -5.60
N SER A 128 9.58 1.19 -5.53
CA SER A 128 10.86 1.73 -5.11
C SER A 128 11.00 1.84 -3.60
N PRO A 129 12.22 1.70 -3.08
CA PRO A 129 12.51 2.04 -1.69
C PRO A 129 12.16 3.50 -1.40
N PRO A 130 11.74 3.81 -0.17
CA PRO A 130 11.46 5.18 0.23
C PRO A 130 12.66 6.10 0.07
N PHE A 131 13.28 6.81 0.16
CA PHE A 131 14.50 7.62 0.05
C PHE A 131 15.03 7.86 -1.38
N VAL A 132 14.60 7.07 -2.41
CA VAL A 132 15.05 7.28 -3.80
C VAL A 132 14.84 8.71 -4.24
N LEU A 133 13.60 9.19 -4.10
CA LEU A 133 13.23 10.51 -4.61
C LEU A 133 13.84 11.64 -3.77
N SER A 134 13.96 11.46 -2.45
CA SER A 134 14.64 12.41 -1.58
C SER A 134 16.11 12.53 -1.90
N LEU A 135 16.81 11.41 -2.11
CA LEU A 135 18.21 11.40 -2.57
C LEU A 135 18.37 12.09 -3.92
N SER A 136 17.45 11.82 -4.86
CA SER A 136 17.46 12.46 -6.18
C SER A 136 17.39 13.98 -6.08
N ILE A 137 16.48 14.51 -5.26
CA ILE A 137 16.37 15.96 -5.05
C ILE A 137 17.67 16.54 -4.48
N ILE A 138 18.32 15.84 -3.54
CA ILE A 138 19.59 16.29 -2.97
C ILE A 138 20.72 16.26 -4.01
N PHE A 139 20.81 15.20 -4.80
CA PHE A 139 21.82 15.10 -5.85
C PHE A 139 21.60 16.07 -7.02
N LEU A 140 20.35 16.38 -7.35
CA LEU A 140 20.05 17.30 -8.45
C LEU A 140 20.09 18.77 -8.02
N PHE A 141 19.48 19.10 -6.88
CA PHE A 141 19.18 20.48 -6.47
C PHE A 141 19.85 20.91 -5.17
N GLY A 142 20.56 20.01 -4.46
CA GLY A 142 21.26 20.34 -3.22
C GLY A 142 22.44 21.32 -3.44
N LYS A 143 23.14 21.66 -2.36
CA LYS A 143 24.31 22.58 -2.40
C LYS A 143 25.39 22.15 -3.40
N GLN A 144 25.57 20.85 -3.62
CA GLN A 144 26.47 20.25 -4.60
C GLN A 144 25.67 19.58 -5.74
N GLY A 145 24.45 20.08 -5.99
CA GLY A 145 23.54 19.49 -6.95
C GLY A 145 23.98 19.69 -8.41
N LEU A 146 23.70 18.68 -9.23
CA LEU A 146 24.06 18.71 -10.65
C LEU A 146 23.38 19.86 -11.39
N ILE A 147 22.09 20.13 -11.09
CA ILE A 147 21.35 21.21 -11.73
C ILE A 147 21.65 22.54 -11.03
N SER A 148 21.56 22.61 -9.71
CA SER A 148 21.72 23.88 -8.99
C SER A 148 23.12 24.46 -9.15
N LYS A 149 24.17 23.69 -8.88
CA LYS A 149 25.53 24.17 -8.93
C LYS A 149 26.12 24.13 -10.35
N ASN A 150 26.07 22.98 -11.01
CA ASN A 150 26.81 22.78 -12.26
C ASN A 150 26.11 23.39 -13.48
N LEU A 151 24.74 23.34 -13.53
CA LEU A 151 24.00 23.87 -14.67
C LEU A 151 23.60 25.34 -14.46
N LEU A 152 23.09 25.70 -13.27
CA LEU A 152 22.54 27.03 -12.99
C LEU A 152 23.52 27.95 -12.23
N GLY A 153 24.67 27.44 -11.75
CA GLY A 153 25.64 28.20 -10.99
C GLY A 153 25.15 28.74 -9.63
N ILE A 154 24.02 28.19 -9.12
CA ILE A 154 23.43 28.62 -7.86
C ILE A 154 24.18 27.98 -6.71
N THR A 155 24.95 28.77 -5.98
CA THR A 155 25.66 28.35 -4.76
C THR A 155 24.79 28.66 -3.54
N GLY A 156 24.58 27.66 -2.66
CA GLY A 156 23.83 27.86 -1.41
C GLY A 156 22.33 27.53 -1.48
N SER A 157 21.85 26.90 -2.56
CA SER A 157 20.46 26.43 -2.65
C SER A 157 20.14 25.44 -1.51
N SER A 158 19.04 25.70 -0.79
CA SER A 158 18.49 24.77 0.19
C SER A 158 17.35 23.99 -0.46
N VAL A 159 17.51 22.66 -0.47
CA VAL A 159 16.46 21.73 -0.95
C VAL A 159 15.54 21.25 0.17
N TYR A 160 15.75 21.73 1.37
CA TYR A 160 14.98 21.31 2.53
C TYR A 160 13.71 22.14 2.68
N GLY A 161 12.61 21.50 3.11
CA GLY A 161 11.36 22.16 3.42
C GLY A 161 10.16 21.74 2.56
N MET A 162 9.07 22.47 2.70
CA MET A 162 7.75 22.13 2.15
C MET A 162 7.75 21.91 0.62
N LYS A 163 8.45 22.76 -0.14
CA LYS A 163 8.44 22.68 -1.62
C LYS A 163 8.98 21.36 -2.13
N SER A 164 10.14 20.94 -1.62
CA SER A 164 10.76 19.67 -1.99
C SER A 164 9.95 18.47 -1.48
N LEU A 165 9.36 18.57 -0.28
CA LEU A 165 8.45 17.56 0.24
C LEU A 165 7.24 17.35 -0.67
N ILE A 166 6.61 18.42 -1.15
CA ILE A 166 5.48 18.32 -2.09
C ILE A 166 5.93 17.58 -3.36
N VAL A 167 7.04 17.96 -3.97
CA VAL A 167 7.53 17.32 -5.21
C VAL A 167 7.79 15.83 -4.98
N VAL A 168 8.50 15.49 -3.92
CA VAL A 168 8.86 14.10 -3.63
C VAL A 168 7.63 13.26 -3.29
N GLN A 169 6.74 13.75 -2.42
CA GLN A 169 5.54 13.01 -2.05
C GLN A 169 4.56 12.88 -3.22
N VAL A 170 4.40 13.91 -4.04
CA VAL A 170 3.59 13.83 -5.28
C VAL A 170 4.12 12.73 -6.20
N MET A 171 5.43 12.71 -6.46
CA MET A 171 6.05 11.68 -7.30
C MET A 171 6.02 10.29 -6.66
N SER A 172 6.05 10.19 -5.33
CA SER A 172 5.94 8.91 -4.61
C SER A 172 4.52 8.34 -4.65
N PHE A 173 3.50 9.18 -4.56
CA PHE A 173 2.14 8.74 -4.28
C PHE A 173 1.14 8.90 -5.44
N PHE A 174 1.47 9.65 -6.53
CA PHE A 174 0.59 9.70 -7.71
C PHE A 174 0.28 8.31 -8.32
N PRO A 175 1.18 7.31 -8.24
CA PRO A 175 0.89 5.97 -8.73
C PRO A 175 -0.32 5.31 -8.06
N ILE A 176 -0.59 5.64 -6.79
CA ILE A 176 -1.75 5.12 -6.04
C ILE A 176 -3.05 5.67 -6.66
N ALA A 177 -3.08 6.98 -6.90
CA ALA A 177 -4.19 7.61 -7.60
C ALA A 177 -4.33 7.05 -9.03
N TYR A 178 -3.22 6.88 -9.75
CA TYR A 178 -3.21 6.30 -11.09
C TYR A 178 -3.84 4.91 -11.13
N LEU A 179 -3.45 4.00 -10.24
CA LEU A 179 -3.98 2.63 -10.21
C LEU A 179 -5.47 2.62 -9.89
N THR A 180 -5.89 3.39 -8.87
CA THR A 180 -7.31 3.53 -8.48
C THR A 180 -8.14 4.05 -9.65
N LEU A 181 -7.70 5.12 -10.28
CA LEU A 181 -8.40 5.78 -11.38
C LEU A 181 -8.37 4.97 -12.67
N SER A 182 -7.27 4.28 -12.95
CA SER A 182 -7.17 3.38 -14.11
C SER A 182 -8.16 2.22 -14.00
N GLY A 183 -8.33 1.66 -12.79
CA GLY A 183 -9.35 0.63 -12.53
C GLY A 183 -10.76 1.15 -12.79
N ILE A 184 -11.11 2.30 -12.22
CA ILE A 184 -12.45 2.90 -12.38
C ILE A 184 -12.72 3.34 -13.82
N LEU A 185 -11.77 4.03 -14.45
CA LEU A 185 -11.93 4.41 -15.85
C LEU A 185 -12.09 3.20 -16.76
N SER A 186 -11.42 2.09 -16.48
CA SER A 186 -11.56 0.85 -17.26
C SER A 186 -12.92 0.17 -17.04
N SER A 187 -13.57 0.35 -15.89
CA SER A 187 -14.87 -0.25 -15.58
C SER A 187 -16.07 0.54 -16.12
N ILE A 188 -15.90 1.81 -16.52
CA ILE A 188 -16.97 2.59 -17.17
C ILE A 188 -17.29 1.96 -18.51
N ASP A 189 -18.57 1.66 -18.77
CA ASP A 189 -19.02 1.06 -20.02
C ASP A 189 -18.78 2.02 -21.21
N ALA A 190 -18.19 1.49 -22.28
CA ALA A 190 -17.93 2.25 -23.51
C ALA A 190 -19.24 2.74 -24.18
N SER A 191 -20.34 1.97 -24.06
CA SER A 191 -21.63 2.29 -24.63
C SER A 191 -22.20 3.63 -24.16
N VAL A 192 -21.91 4.04 -22.90
CA VAL A 192 -22.38 5.32 -22.36
C VAL A 192 -21.65 6.52 -23.01
N GLU A 193 -20.35 6.37 -23.25
CA GLU A 193 -19.54 7.38 -23.96
C GLU A 193 -19.92 7.43 -25.44
N ASP A 194 -20.14 6.28 -26.07
CA ASP A 194 -20.57 6.17 -27.47
C ASP A 194 -21.98 6.71 -27.69
N ALA A 195 -22.92 6.47 -26.76
CA ALA A 195 -24.26 7.06 -26.80
C ALA A 195 -24.23 8.59 -26.76
N ALA A 196 -23.38 9.20 -25.91
CA ALA A 196 -23.21 10.64 -25.86
C ALA A 196 -22.66 11.18 -27.20
N CYS A 197 -21.68 10.49 -27.79
CA CYS A 197 -21.13 10.85 -29.10
C CYS A 197 -22.17 10.73 -30.22
N ASN A 198 -22.99 9.68 -30.21
CA ASN A 198 -24.04 9.45 -31.20
C ASN A 198 -25.17 10.51 -31.11
N MET A 199 -25.39 11.08 -29.90
CA MET A 199 -26.28 12.22 -29.71
C MET A 199 -25.65 13.58 -30.09
N GLY A 200 -24.47 13.56 -30.75
CA GLY A 200 -23.79 14.77 -31.22
C GLY A 200 -22.90 15.47 -30.20
N ALA A 201 -22.62 14.86 -29.04
CA ALA A 201 -21.68 15.42 -28.08
C ALA A 201 -20.25 15.26 -28.59
N GLY A 202 -19.52 16.37 -28.74
CA GLY A 202 -18.08 16.35 -29.01
C GLY A 202 -17.30 15.77 -27.82
N ARG A 203 -16.02 15.37 -28.04
CA ARG A 203 -15.17 14.74 -27.01
C ARG A 203 -15.07 15.52 -25.71
N TRP A 204 -14.95 16.85 -25.78
CA TRP A 204 -14.89 17.72 -24.63
C TRP A 204 -16.20 17.69 -23.80
N LYS A 205 -17.33 17.74 -24.50
CA LYS A 205 -18.66 17.64 -23.86
C LYS A 205 -18.84 16.27 -23.21
N THR A 206 -18.52 15.18 -23.91
CA THR A 206 -18.57 13.81 -23.38
C THR A 206 -17.68 13.65 -22.16
N PHE A 207 -16.48 14.25 -22.16
CA PHE A 207 -15.60 14.23 -20.99
C PHE A 207 -16.27 14.84 -19.75
N TRP A 208 -16.78 16.07 -19.86
CA TRP A 208 -17.35 16.79 -18.72
C TRP A 208 -18.73 16.29 -18.27
N THR A 209 -19.53 15.75 -19.18
CA THR A 209 -20.91 15.32 -18.87
C THR A 209 -21.02 13.83 -18.55
N VAL A 210 -20.07 12.98 -18.98
CA VAL A 210 -20.12 11.54 -18.79
C VAL A 210 -18.88 11.01 -18.06
N THR A 211 -17.69 11.14 -18.67
CA THR A 211 -16.49 10.47 -18.17
C THR A 211 -16.04 11.03 -16.80
N PHE A 212 -15.97 12.35 -16.67
CA PHE A 212 -15.54 13.00 -15.43
C PHE A 212 -16.51 12.76 -14.27
N PRO A 213 -17.85 12.96 -14.40
CA PRO A 213 -18.79 12.67 -13.33
C PRO A 213 -18.80 11.18 -12.90
N LEU A 214 -18.71 10.25 -13.85
CA LEU A 214 -18.63 8.82 -13.54
C LEU A 214 -17.32 8.43 -12.86
N SER A 215 -16.23 9.16 -13.12
CA SER A 215 -14.93 8.95 -12.47
C SER A 215 -14.80 9.66 -11.13
N LEU A 216 -15.72 10.55 -10.74
CA LEU A 216 -15.63 11.36 -9.53
C LEU A 216 -15.48 10.55 -8.24
N PRO A 217 -16.20 9.44 -8.02
CA PRO A 217 -15.95 8.57 -6.87
C PRO A 217 -14.51 8.06 -6.84
N GLY A 218 -13.93 7.73 -8.01
CA GLY A 218 -12.53 7.32 -8.13
C GLY A 218 -11.54 8.43 -7.83
N ILE A 219 -11.84 9.65 -8.26
CA ILE A 219 -11.00 10.82 -7.97
C ILE A 219 -10.96 11.06 -6.47
N ILE A 220 -12.12 11.04 -5.79
CA ILE A 220 -12.20 11.21 -4.34
C ILE A 220 -11.50 10.07 -3.62
N SER A 221 -11.70 8.81 -4.05
CA SER A 221 -11.03 7.65 -3.48
C SER A 221 -9.50 7.75 -3.62
N GLY A 222 -9.02 8.06 -4.81
CA GLY A 222 -7.59 8.27 -5.08
C GLY A 222 -7.00 9.37 -4.21
N ALA A 223 -7.68 10.52 -4.10
CA ALA A 223 -7.25 11.64 -3.27
C ALA A 223 -7.18 11.27 -1.78
N LEU A 224 -8.18 10.56 -1.25
CA LEU A 224 -8.19 10.10 0.15
C LEU A 224 -7.07 9.09 0.42
N LEU A 225 -6.81 8.16 -0.50
CA LEU A 225 -5.72 7.19 -0.36
C LEU A 225 -4.35 7.89 -0.39
N VAL A 226 -4.13 8.84 -1.30
CA VAL A 226 -2.90 9.63 -1.34
C VAL A 226 -2.75 10.49 -0.08
N PHE A 227 -3.82 11.08 0.42
CA PHE A 227 -3.82 11.83 1.67
C PHE A 227 -3.36 10.96 2.84
N ILE A 228 -3.92 9.77 3.01
CA ILE A 228 -3.51 8.82 4.04
C ILE A 228 -2.02 8.50 3.91
N GLN A 229 -1.54 8.20 2.69
CA GLN A 229 -0.12 7.88 2.47
C GLN A 229 0.81 9.05 2.77
N SER A 230 0.39 10.28 2.50
CA SER A 230 1.15 11.49 2.86
C SER A 230 1.24 11.67 4.38
N LEU A 231 0.16 11.39 5.12
CA LEU A 231 0.15 11.41 6.59
C LEU A 231 1.06 10.34 7.20
N GLU A 232 1.09 9.15 6.59
CA GLU A 232 1.91 8.02 7.03
C GLU A 232 3.41 8.20 6.74
N ASP A 233 3.76 9.11 5.83
CA ASP A 233 5.13 9.25 5.36
C ASP A 233 6.03 9.80 6.47
N PHE A 234 6.98 8.98 6.85
CA PHE A 234 8.08 9.32 7.73
C PHE A 234 9.35 9.63 6.93
N SER A 235 9.58 8.87 5.87
CA SER A 235 10.87 8.79 5.18
C SER A 235 11.26 10.10 4.50
N ASN A 236 10.34 10.69 3.75
CA ASN A 236 10.61 11.95 3.03
C ASN A 236 10.72 13.15 3.98
N PRO A 237 9.81 13.36 4.95
CA PRO A 237 9.99 14.41 5.95
C PRO A 237 11.26 14.26 6.78
N ALA A 238 11.67 13.02 7.13
CA ALA A 238 12.90 12.77 7.88
C ALA A 238 14.17 13.16 7.11
N THR A 239 14.13 13.12 5.77
CA THR A 239 15.31 13.33 4.93
C THR A 239 15.41 14.74 4.34
N ILE A 240 14.29 15.29 3.86
CA ILE A 240 14.29 16.61 3.19
C ILE A 240 13.32 17.62 3.82
N GLY A 241 12.69 17.27 4.95
CA GLY A 241 11.78 18.18 5.65
C GLY A 241 12.47 19.43 6.19
N GLY A 242 13.70 19.31 6.70
CA GLY A 242 14.39 20.42 7.36
C GLY A 242 13.54 21.01 8.49
N ASP A 243 13.32 22.32 8.46
CA ASP A 243 12.48 23.00 9.47
C ASP A 243 10.96 22.75 9.29
N TYR A 244 10.56 22.08 8.23
CA TYR A 244 9.16 21.70 8.00
C TYR A 244 8.88 20.34 8.64
N THR A 245 8.70 20.37 9.96
CA THR A 245 8.39 19.17 10.73
C THR A 245 6.94 18.73 10.53
N THR A 246 6.73 17.42 10.30
CA THR A 246 5.41 16.77 10.26
C THR A 246 5.12 16.02 11.56
N LEU A 247 3.87 15.63 11.81
CA LEU A 247 3.49 14.86 12.99
C LEU A 247 4.25 13.55 13.11
N SER A 248 4.49 12.85 12.01
CA SER A 248 5.25 11.59 12.00
C SER A 248 6.68 11.76 12.54
N ILE A 249 7.33 12.88 12.18
CA ILE A 249 8.68 13.23 12.67
C ILE A 249 8.63 13.73 14.11
N GLU A 250 7.65 14.56 14.47
CA GLU A 250 7.50 15.06 15.84
C GLU A 250 7.30 13.92 16.84
N VAL A 251 6.45 12.95 16.50
CA VAL A 251 6.27 11.72 17.26
C VAL A 251 7.60 10.98 17.45
N TYR A 252 8.37 10.82 16.38
CA TYR A 252 9.67 10.17 16.43
C TYR A 252 10.63 10.92 17.37
N ASN A 253 10.74 12.23 17.23
CA ASN A 253 11.64 13.06 18.04
C ASN A 253 11.29 13.03 19.53
N ILE A 254 9.99 13.03 19.88
CA ILE A 254 9.56 12.96 21.27
C ILE A 254 9.89 11.60 21.89
N ILE A 255 9.68 10.53 21.15
CA ILE A 255 9.91 9.18 21.68
C ILE A 255 11.40 8.86 21.76
N THR A 256 12.18 9.17 20.73
CA THR A 256 13.61 8.82 20.68
C THR A 256 14.50 9.85 21.33
N GLY A 257 14.12 11.12 21.28
CA GLY A 257 14.91 12.22 21.85
C GLY A 257 14.56 12.56 23.29
N SER A 258 13.26 12.56 23.63
CA SER A 258 12.81 12.95 24.99
C SER A 258 12.37 11.75 25.83
N TYR A 259 12.26 10.55 25.26
CA TYR A 259 11.76 9.33 25.90
C TYR A 259 10.35 9.46 26.51
N ASP A 260 9.57 10.45 26.06
CA ASP A 260 8.22 10.72 26.55
C ASP A 260 7.17 9.92 25.76
N MET A 261 6.91 8.68 26.21
CA MET A 261 5.96 7.77 25.57
C MET A 261 4.52 8.29 25.64
N ARG A 262 4.16 9.07 26.66
CA ARG A 262 2.78 9.58 26.83
C ARG A 262 2.48 10.67 25.81
N LYS A 263 3.34 11.71 25.74
CA LYS A 263 3.18 12.75 24.72
C LYS A 263 3.30 12.17 23.30
N GLY A 264 4.23 11.22 23.09
CA GLY A 264 4.33 10.48 21.84
C GLY A 264 3.03 9.77 21.46
N SER A 265 2.37 9.12 22.42
CA SER A 265 1.09 8.44 22.19
C SER A 265 -0.05 9.40 21.87
N VAL A 266 -0.13 10.56 22.52
CA VAL A 266 -1.14 11.58 22.20
C VAL A 266 -0.94 12.13 20.78
N LEU A 267 0.30 12.45 20.38
CA LEU A 267 0.59 12.90 19.02
C LEU A 267 0.32 11.81 17.97
N ALA A 268 0.57 10.55 18.34
CA ALA A 268 0.21 9.41 17.50
C ALA A 268 -1.31 9.31 17.29
N LEU A 269 -2.12 9.56 18.32
CA LEU A 269 -3.58 9.64 18.18
C LEU A 269 -4.01 10.81 17.29
N LEU A 270 -3.38 11.99 17.42
CA LEU A 270 -3.66 13.12 16.53
C LEU A 270 -3.35 12.82 15.06
N LEU A 271 -2.35 11.98 14.80
CA LEU A 271 -2.04 11.49 13.45
C LEU A 271 -3.04 10.42 12.99
N LEU A 272 -3.47 9.53 13.89
CA LEU A 272 -4.39 8.44 13.61
C LEU A 272 -5.79 8.93 13.23
N LEU A 273 -6.30 9.95 13.91
CA LEU A 273 -7.67 10.43 13.73
C LEU A 273 -7.98 10.83 12.28
N PRO A 274 -7.24 11.74 11.62
CA PRO A 274 -7.52 12.12 10.24
C PRO A 274 -7.32 10.96 9.26
N ALA A 275 -6.36 10.05 9.50
CA ALA A 275 -6.14 8.88 8.67
C ALA A 275 -7.33 7.91 8.74
N VAL A 276 -7.84 7.63 9.94
CA VAL A 276 -9.02 6.77 10.13
C VAL A 276 -10.27 7.43 9.53
N ILE A 277 -10.48 8.73 9.73
CA ILE A 277 -11.61 9.46 9.13
C ILE A 277 -11.55 9.36 7.61
N ALA A 278 -10.40 9.63 6.99
CA ALA A 278 -10.22 9.53 5.54
C ALA A 278 -10.48 8.09 5.04
N TYR A 279 -10.00 7.08 5.77
CA TYR A 279 -10.25 5.68 5.44
C TYR A 279 -11.74 5.31 5.53
N LEU A 280 -12.43 5.72 6.59
CA LEU A 280 -13.86 5.45 6.75
C LEU A 280 -14.69 6.15 5.69
N LEU A 281 -14.36 7.40 5.34
CA LEU A 281 -14.99 8.13 4.24
C LEU A 281 -14.79 7.38 2.91
N ASN A 282 -13.58 6.92 2.62
CA ASN A 282 -13.30 6.14 1.42
C ASN A 282 -14.13 4.84 1.39
N LYS A 283 -14.09 4.06 2.46
CA LYS A 283 -14.73 2.74 2.54
C LYS A 283 -16.26 2.80 2.49
N TYR A 284 -16.87 3.71 3.27
CA TYR A 284 -18.32 3.68 3.49
C TYR A 284 -19.10 4.69 2.66
N TRP A 285 -18.48 5.80 2.28
CA TRP A 285 -19.18 6.84 1.54
C TRP A 285 -18.86 6.82 0.04
N VAL A 286 -17.59 6.71 -0.33
CA VAL A 286 -17.17 6.75 -1.73
C VAL A 286 -17.53 5.44 -2.43
N ASN A 287 -17.22 4.30 -1.84
CA ASN A 287 -17.47 2.99 -2.47
C ASN A 287 -18.97 2.67 -2.62
N LYS A 288 -19.85 3.23 -1.78
CA LYS A 288 -21.30 3.10 -1.96
C LYS A 288 -21.86 3.87 -3.15
N LYS A 289 -21.17 4.93 -3.59
CA LYS A 289 -21.55 5.76 -4.74
C LYS A 289 -20.86 5.35 -6.04
N SER A 290 -20.04 4.31 -6.02
CA SER A 290 -19.41 3.77 -7.22
C SER A 290 -20.47 3.17 -8.14
N PHE A 291 -20.63 3.78 -9.30
CA PHE A 291 -21.52 3.27 -10.37
C PHE A 291 -20.81 2.11 -11.09
N VAL A 292 -20.77 0.94 -10.45
CA VAL A 292 -20.42 -0.28 -11.17
C VAL A 292 -21.64 -0.67 -12.00
N THR A 293 -21.46 -0.71 -13.31
CA THR A 293 -22.51 -1.19 -14.22
C THR A 293 -22.92 -2.61 -13.85
N VAL A 294 -24.23 -2.86 -13.85
CA VAL A 294 -24.86 -4.13 -13.43
C VAL A 294 -24.35 -5.36 -14.20
N THR A 295 -23.70 -5.17 -15.34
CA THR A 295 -23.23 -6.24 -16.23
C THR A 295 -21.76 -6.65 -16.06
N GLY A 296 -20.98 -6.00 -15.22
CA GLY A 296 -19.65 -6.45 -14.77
C GLY A 296 -18.54 -6.63 -15.81
N LYS A 297 -18.82 -6.65 -17.09
CA LYS A 297 -17.84 -6.71 -18.19
C LYS A 297 -18.25 -5.74 -19.31
N PRO A 298 -17.32 -4.90 -19.80
CA PRO A 298 -17.57 -4.10 -21.00
C PRO A 298 -17.89 -5.03 -22.17
N THR A 299 -19.08 -4.89 -22.75
CA THR A 299 -19.56 -5.76 -23.82
C THR A 299 -18.98 -5.43 -25.19
N GLN A 300 -18.36 -4.26 -25.34
CA GLN A 300 -17.76 -3.81 -26.60
C GLN A 300 -16.34 -3.29 -26.43
N ALA A 301 -15.50 -3.48 -27.48
CA ALA A 301 -14.17 -2.90 -27.54
C ALA A 301 -14.27 -1.36 -27.64
N ARG A 302 -13.68 -0.64 -26.68
CA ARG A 302 -13.71 0.81 -26.63
C ARG A 302 -13.00 1.45 -27.81
N LYS A 303 -13.63 2.42 -28.44
CA LYS A 303 -13.03 3.25 -29.48
C LYS A 303 -12.10 4.30 -28.83
N LEU A 304 -10.80 4.16 -29.07
CA LEU A 304 -9.79 5.05 -28.50
C LEU A 304 -9.78 6.41 -29.21
N ILE A 305 -9.46 7.45 -28.45
CA ILE A 305 -9.33 8.83 -28.94
C ILE A 305 -8.07 8.94 -29.80
N ASN A 306 -8.21 9.38 -31.05
CA ASN A 306 -7.12 9.57 -32.02
C ASN A 306 -6.90 11.02 -32.42
N GLU A 307 -7.77 11.94 -32.00
CA GLU A 307 -7.73 13.35 -32.35
C GLU A 307 -6.40 13.99 -31.93
N PRO A 308 -5.61 14.55 -32.86
CA PRO A 308 -4.24 15.02 -32.58
C PRO A 308 -4.17 16.10 -31.49
N HIS A 309 -5.13 17.00 -31.46
CA HIS A 309 -5.19 18.10 -30.49
C HIS A 309 -5.46 17.64 -29.04
N ILE A 310 -5.98 16.42 -28.82
CA ILE A 310 -6.15 15.81 -27.50
C ILE A 310 -4.98 14.86 -27.22
N LYS A 311 -4.61 14.06 -28.21
CA LYS A 311 -3.60 13.00 -28.09
C LYS A 311 -2.22 13.55 -27.73
N TRP A 312 -1.72 14.53 -28.49
CA TRP A 312 -0.35 14.99 -28.33
C TRP A 312 -0.08 15.78 -27.04
N PRO A 313 -0.98 16.69 -26.58
CA PRO A 313 -0.79 17.32 -25.27
C PRO A 313 -0.78 16.33 -24.10
N LEU A 314 -1.69 15.35 -24.10
CA LEU A 314 -1.73 14.30 -23.08
C LEU A 314 -0.51 13.38 -23.14
N PHE A 315 -0.07 13.03 -24.35
CA PHE A 315 1.18 12.28 -24.54
C PHE A 315 2.39 13.06 -24.01
N ALA A 316 2.51 14.36 -24.36
CA ALA A 316 3.60 15.20 -23.91
C ALA A 316 3.62 15.33 -22.38
N PHE A 317 2.46 15.48 -21.75
CA PHE A 317 2.37 15.49 -20.27
C PHE A 317 2.88 14.21 -19.66
N CYS A 318 2.40 13.05 -20.13
CA CYS A 318 2.87 11.75 -19.65
C CYS A 318 4.38 11.55 -19.91
N LEU A 319 4.89 12.03 -21.05
CA LEU A 319 6.31 11.96 -21.38
C LEU A 319 7.17 12.80 -20.42
N ILE A 320 6.74 14.04 -20.12
CA ILE A 320 7.45 14.93 -19.20
C ILE A 320 7.53 14.29 -17.80
N VAL A 321 6.40 13.82 -17.26
CA VAL A 321 6.40 13.17 -15.93
C VAL A 321 7.25 11.90 -15.95
N SER A 322 7.19 11.09 -17.02
CA SER A 322 8.03 9.91 -17.16
C SER A 322 9.52 10.27 -17.23
N ALA A 323 9.87 11.34 -17.94
CA ALA A 323 11.24 11.86 -18.00
C ALA A 323 11.75 12.30 -16.62
N ILE A 324 10.91 12.97 -15.82
CA ILE A 324 11.25 13.34 -14.43
C ILE A 324 11.50 12.10 -13.58
N ILE A 325 10.68 11.06 -13.71
CA ILE A 325 10.86 9.79 -13.00
C ILE A 325 12.20 9.16 -13.39
N ILE A 326 12.49 9.06 -14.69
CA ILE A 326 13.75 8.51 -15.19
C ILE A 326 14.94 9.33 -14.70
N LEU A 327 14.84 10.65 -14.71
CA LEU A 327 15.87 11.54 -14.20
C LEU A 327 16.14 11.27 -12.72
N PHE A 328 15.10 11.13 -11.90
CA PHE A 328 15.27 10.88 -10.47
C PHE A 328 15.93 9.53 -10.20
N TYR A 329 15.43 8.46 -10.80
CA TYR A 329 16.01 7.13 -10.62
C TYR A 329 17.41 7.02 -11.24
N GLY A 330 17.59 7.54 -12.44
CA GLY A 330 18.88 7.57 -13.12
C GLY A 330 19.96 8.32 -12.31
N THR A 331 19.57 9.42 -11.67
CA THR A 331 20.47 10.19 -10.80
C THR A 331 20.95 9.38 -9.59
N VAL A 332 20.05 8.65 -8.91
CA VAL A 332 20.45 7.82 -7.75
C VAL A 332 21.32 6.65 -8.20
N ILE A 333 20.95 5.99 -9.29
CA ILE A 333 21.77 4.91 -9.85
C ILE A 333 23.14 5.44 -10.25
N PHE A 334 23.23 6.56 -10.95
CA PHE A 334 24.50 7.17 -11.31
C PHE A 334 25.32 7.57 -10.07
N ALA A 335 24.69 8.24 -9.09
CA ALA A 335 25.34 8.67 -7.86
C ALA A 335 25.90 7.49 -7.03
N SER A 336 25.31 6.32 -7.12
CA SER A 336 25.81 5.11 -6.45
C SER A 336 27.16 4.62 -6.97
N PHE A 337 27.53 4.98 -8.21
CA PHE A 337 28.81 4.66 -8.82
C PHE A 337 29.84 5.81 -8.73
N VAL A 338 29.43 6.99 -8.29
CA VAL A 338 30.31 8.16 -8.20
C VAL A 338 31.11 8.13 -6.90
N ARG A 339 32.42 8.44 -6.98
CA ARG A 339 33.31 8.44 -5.82
C ARG A 339 32.89 9.48 -4.78
N THR A 340 32.69 10.73 -5.19
CA THR A 340 32.25 11.82 -4.30
C THR A 340 31.41 12.81 -5.09
N TRP A 341 30.11 12.80 -4.85
CA TRP A 341 29.16 13.63 -5.56
C TRP A 341 29.50 15.13 -5.45
N GLY A 342 29.50 15.81 -6.58
CA GLY A 342 29.76 17.25 -6.67
C GLY A 342 31.24 17.66 -6.56
N VAL A 343 32.15 16.69 -6.38
CA VAL A 343 33.63 16.92 -6.28
C VAL A 343 34.40 16.04 -7.25
N ASP A 344 34.19 14.74 -7.21
CA ASP A 344 34.87 13.75 -8.03
C ASP A 344 33.85 12.77 -8.63
N PHE A 345 33.58 12.95 -9.92
CA PHE A 345 32.64 12.13 -10.67
C PHE A 345 33.26 10.85 -11.26
N SER A 346 34.47 10.49 -10.87
CA SER A 346 35.06 9.21 -11.28
C SER A 346 34.21 8.04 -10.82
N LEU A 347 33.99 7.07 -11.73
CA LEU A 347 33.19 5.91 -11.46
C LEU A 347 33.95 4.90 -10.60
N THR A 348 33.30 4.39 -9.55
CA THR A 348 33.90 3.46 -8.60
C THR A 348 32.81 2.50 -8.06
N LEU A 349 33.23 1.32 -7.62
CA LEU A 349 32.40 0.39 -6.84
C LEU A 349 32.61 0.52 -5.32
N ASP A 350 33.42 1.49 -4.87
CA ASP A 350 33.75 1.66 -3.44
C ASP A 350 32.50 1.91 -2.59
N GLN A 351 31.48 2.62 -3.14
CA GLN A 351 30.24 2.86 -2.43
C GLN A 351 29.50 1.54 -2.12
N TYR A 352 29.45 0.63 -3.08
CA TYR A 352 28.86 -0.71 -2.92
C TYR A 352 29.69 -1.58 -1.97
N ARG A 353 31.03 -1.55 -2.10
CA ARG A 353 31.92 -2.29 -1.20
C ARG A 353 31.74 -1.87 0.26
N LYS A 354 31.72 -0.57 0.52
CA LYS A 354 31.50 -0.01 1.87
C LYS A 354 30.08 -0.31 2.36
N ALA A 355 29.06 -0.16 1.51
CA ALA A 355 27.68 -0.47 1.84
C ALA A 355 27.55 -1.93 2.27
N LEU A 356 28.10 -2.87 1.51
CA LEU A 356 28.05 -4.30 1.84
C LEU A 356 28.88 -4.65 3.07
N GLN A 357 30.06 -4.05 3.24
CA GLN A 357 30.92 -4.31 4.39
C GLN A 357 30.24 -3.98 5.72
N TYR A 358 29.51 -2.86 5.78
CA TYR A 358 28.89 -2.38 7.02
C TYR A 358 27.39 -2.66 7.14
N GLY A 359 26.76 -3.11 6.08
CA GLY A 359 25.31 -3.25 6.04
C GLY A 359 24.78 -4.58 5.51
N TRP A 360 25.65 -5.57 5.28
CA TRP A 360 25.24 -6.90 4.81
C TRP A 360 24.18 -7.54 5.71
N ASP A 361 24.37 -7.46 7.04
CA ASP A 361 23.42 -8.01 7.99
C ASP A 361 22.06 -7.33 7.92
N SER A 362 22.03 -6.02 7.68
CA SER A 362 20.75 -5.30 7.54
C SER A 362 19.99 -5.71 6.27
N LEU A 363 20.71 -5.97 5.19
CA LEU A 363 20.14 -6.46 3.94
C LEU A 363 19.59 -7.88 4.12
N LYS A 364 20.40 -8.78 4.69
CA LYS A 364 20.02 -10.16 5.01
C LYS A 364 18.80 -10.21 5.93
N ASN A 365 18.81 -9.42 7.01
CA ASN A 365 17.68 -9.33 7.92
C ASN A 365 16.40 -8.88 7.20
N SER A 366 16.48 -7.82 6.39
CA SER A 366 15.32 -7.32 5.65
C SER A 366 14.75 -8.36 4.69
N MET A 367 15.61 -9.08 3.97
CA MET A 367 15.18 -10.14 3.05
C MET A 367 14.55 -11.32 3.79
N THR A 368 15.20 -11.82 4.84
CA THR A 368 14.74 -13.00 5.58
C THR A 368 13.45 -12.71 6.35
N LEU A 369 13.40 -11.62 7.14
CA LEU A 369 12.22 -11.25 7.90
C LEU A 369 11.07 -10.84 6.98
N GLY A 370 11.35 -10.14 5.88
CA GLY A 370 10.38 -9.79 4.85
C GLY A 370 9.76 -11.01 4.17
N LEU A 371 10.57 -12.01 3.81
CA LEU A 371 10.10 -13.25 3.18
C LEU A 371 9.26 -14.09 4.14
N ILE A 372 9.73 -14.27 5.37
CA ILE A 372 9.00 -15.01 6.41
C ILE A 372 7.64 -14.36 6.67
N SER A 373 7.62 -13.04 6.84
CA SER A 373 6.37 -12.30 7.09
C SER A 373 5.41 -12.34 5.89
N ALA A 374 5.93 -12.29 4.66
CA ALA A 374 5.12 -12.37 3.45
C ALA A 374 4.44 -13.73 3.30
N ILE A 375 5.15 -14.82 3.59
CA ILE A 375 4.59 -16.17 3.56
C ILE A 375 3.53 -16.34 4.65
N ILE A 376 3.84 -15.97 5.90
CA ILE A 376 2.89 -16.06 7.02
C ILE A 376 1.66 -15.19 6.76
N GLY A 377 1.87 -13.93 6.34
CA GLY A 377 0.79 -12.99 6.03
C GLY A 377 -0.08 -13.42 4.86
N GLY A 378 0.53 -14.01 3.83
CA GLY A 378 -0.18 -14.61 2.71
C GLY A 378 -1.07 -15.78 3.13
N LEU A 379 -0.54 -16.72 3.91
CA LEU A 379 -1.29 -17.89 4.42
C LEU A 379 -2.44 -17.45 5.35
N LEU A 380 -2.15 -16.63 6.37
CA LEU A 380 -3.17 -16.09 7.27
C LEU A 380 -4.22 -15.28 6.52
N GLY A 381 -3.79 -14.46 5.55
CA GLY A 381 -4.68 -13.68 4.71
C GLY A 381 -5.66 -14.54 3.90
N MET A 382 -5.19 -15.65 3.32
CA MET A 382 -6.08 -16.59 2.61
C MET A 382 -7.05 -17.30 3.55
N VAL A 383 -6.61 -17.72 4.74
CA VAL A 383 -7.49 -18.33 5.75
C VAL A 383 -8.57 -17.32 6.18
N ILE A 384 -8.20 -16.08 6.51
CA ILE A 384 -9.15 -15.04 6.90
C ILE A 384 -10.10 -14.71 5.74
N ALA A 385 -9.60 -14.60 4.51
CA ALA A 385 -10.44 -14.39 3.34
C ALA A 385 -11.49 -15.51 3.18
N TYR A 386 -11.09 -16.77 3.34
CA TYR A 386 -12.00 -17.91 3.23
C TYR A 386 -13.08 -17.88 4.32
N ILE A 387 -12.70 -17.73 5.60
CA ILE A 387 -13.68 -17.74 6.70
C ILE A 387 -14.61 -16.53 6.65
N THR A 388 -14.16 -15.39 6.10
CA THR A 388 -14.99 -14.18 5.99
C THR A 388 -15.84 -14.14 4.71
N ALA A 389 -15.37 -14.66 3.58
CA ALA A 389 -16.10 -14.64 2.32
C ALA A 389 -17.17 -15.74 2.25
N LYS A 390 -16.84 -16.97 2.71
CA LYS A 390 -17.66 -18.18 2.49
C LYS A 390 -18.49 -18.61 3.70
N ARG A 391 -18.27 -18.03 4.90
CA ARG A 391 -18.93 -18.47 6.13
C ARG A 391 -19.61 -17.31 6.86
N ASN A 392 -20.73 -17.60 7.55
CA ASN A 392 -21.47 -16.66 8.38
C ASN A 392 -21.54 -17.19 9.81
N TYR A 393 -20.87 -16.51 10.75
CA TYR A 393 -20.78 -16.92 12.15
C TYR A 393 -20.76 -15.70 13.07
N TYR A 394 -20.98 -15.92 14.37
CA TYR A 394 -20.86 -14.89 15.37
C TYR A 394 -19.39 -14.48 15.52
N GLY A 395 -19.09 -13.15 15.47
CA GLY A 395 -17.74 -12.62 15.50
C GLY A 395 -17.10 -12.38 14.12
N LYS A 396 -17.72 -12.80 13.01
CA LYS A 396 -17.25 -12.52 11.64
C LYS A 396 -16.92 -11.04 11.43
N ARG A 397 -17.82 -10.13 11.85
CA ARG A 397 -17.64 -8.68 11.70
C ARG A 397 -16.40 -8.15 12.45
N PHE A 398 -16.07 -8.75 13.61
CA PHE A 398 -14.85 -8.40 14.33
C PHE A 398 -13.60 -8.75 13.50
N ILE A 399 -13.55 -9.97 12.95
CA ILE A 399 -12.43 -10.41 12.10
C ILE A 399 -12.31 -9.51 10.86
N GLU A 400 -13.42 -9.22 10.18
CA GLU A 400 -13.44 -8.34 9.00
C GLU A 400 -12.94 -6.94 9.31
N VAL A 401 -13.40 -6.32 10.40
CA VAL A 401 -12.99 -4.96 10.76
C VAL A 401 -11.54 -4.93 11.24
N SER A 402 -11.18 -5.84 12.14
CA SER A 402 -9.82 -5.86 12.73
C SER A 402 -8.76 -6.19 11.69
N SER A 403 -9.04 -7.11 10.74
CA SER A 403 -8.09 -7.47 9.70
C SER A 403 -7.79 -6.33 8.72
N VAL A 404 -8.74 -5.41 8.50
CA VAL A 404 -8.58 -4.28 7.56
C VAL A 404 -8.16 -3.00 8.29
N LEU A 405 -8.29 -2.96 9.62
CA LEU A 405 -7.94 -1.78 10.43
C LEU A 405 -6.50 -1.31 10.21
N MET A 406 -5.58 -2.23 9.96
CA MET A 406 -4.16 -1.93 9.72
C MET A 406 -3.89 -1.08 8.48
N PHE A 407 -4.82 -0.97 7.53
CA PHE A 407 -4.73 -0.03 6.42
C PHE A 407 -4.93 1.43 6.83
N ALA A 408 -5.68 1.65 7.89
CA ALA A 408 -6.00 2.99 8.36
C ALA A 408 -4.98 3.52 9.38
N VAL A 409 -4.10 2.65 9.90
CA VAL A 409 -3.18 3.00 10.98
C VAL A 409 -1.83 3.42 10.40
N PRO A 410 -1.40 4.68 10.60
CA PRO A 410 -0.08 5.14 10.20
C PRO A 410 1.04 4.28 10.81
N GLY A 411 2.11 4.07 10.03
CA GLY A 411 3.22 3.21 10.44
C GLY A 411 3.89 3.65 11.74
N THR A 412 4.07 4.95 11.94
CA THR A 412 4.60 5.51 13.19
C THR A 412 3.74 5.17 14.39
N VAL A 413 2.41 5.24 14.24
CA VAL A 413 1.45 4.85 15.30
C VAL A 413 1.59 3.36 15.62
N LEU A 414 1.72 2.51 14.59
CA LEU A 414 1.96 1.07 14.78
C LEU A 414 3.26 0.82 15.55
N GLY A 415 4.37 1.44 15.16
CA GLY A 415 5.66 1.27 15.82
C GLY A 415 5.59 1.54 17.32
N ILE A 416 4.96 2.66 17.70
CA ILE A 416 4.74 3.02 19.11
C ILE A 416 3.83 2.01 19.80
N SER A 417 2.72 1.66 19.16
CA SER A 417 1.73 0.73 19.72
C SER A 417 2.38 -0.62 20.06
N TYR A 418 3.28 -1.09 19.19
CA TYR A 418 3.99 -2.34 19.42
C TYR A 418 5.04 -2.23 20.54
N ILE A 419 5.73 -1.09 20.68
CA ILE A 419 6.59 -0.86 21.86
C ILE A 419 5.76 -0.92 23.13
N LEU A 420 4.68 -0.14 23.21
CA LEU A 420 3.83 -0.07 24.40
C LEU A 420 3.16 -1.41 24.74
N GLY A 421 2.80 -2.19 23.72
CA GLY A 421 2.17 -3.49 23.91
C GLY A 421 3.13 -4.60 24.28
N PHE A 422 4.37 -4.57 23.79
CA PHE A 422 5.28 -5.72 23.84
C PHE A 422 6.66 -5.42 24.43
N ASN A 423 6.80 -4.34 25.23
CA ASN A 423 8.06 -4.01 25.92
C ASN A 423 8.15 -4.63 27.32
N SER A 424 7.09 -5.23 27.83
CA SER A 424 7.02 -5.79 29.18
C SER A 424 6.53 -7.24 29.19
N LYS A 425 6.81 -7.95 30.29
CA LYS A 425 6.27 -9.31 30.51
C LYS A 425 4.73 -9.28 30.53
N PRO A 426 4.03 -10.35 30.07
CA PRO A 426 4.59 -11.67 29.71
C PRO A 426 5.15 -11.76 28.28
N LEU A 427 4.88 -10.84 27.36
CA LEU A 427 5.26 -10.89 25.96
C LEU A 427 6.29 -9.81 25.61
N ALA A 428 7.46 -9.86 26.23
CA ALA A 428 8.56 -8.94 25.92
C ALA A 428 9.21 -9.29 24.58
N LEU A 429 8.64 -8.76 23.48
CA LEU A 429 9.10 -9.02 22.12
C LEU A 429 9.94 -7.88 21.52
N THR A 430 9.95 -6.71 22.17
CA THR A 430 10.70 -5.53 21.68
C THR A 430 12.19 -5.85 21.56
N GLY A 431 12.81 -5.41 20.45
CA GLY A 431 14.22 -5.69 20.16
C GLY A 431 14.51 -7.06 19.56
N THR A 432 13.49 -7.89 19.29
CA THR A 432 13.62 -9.19 18.64
C THR A 432 13.25 -9.14 17.16
N GLY A 433 13.74 -10.09 16.35
CA GLY A 433 13.30 -10.25 14.96
C GLY A 433 11.82 -10.68 14.85
N ILE A 434 11.28 -11.30 15.90
CA ILE A 434 9.89 -11.79 15.93
C ILE A 434 8.91 -10.62 15.85
N ILE A 435 9.14 -9.53 16.58
CA ILE A 435 8.25 -8.36 16.53
C ILE A 435 8.21 -7.74 15.13
N LEU A 436 9.34 -7.73 14.42
CA LEU A 436 9.42 -7.24 13.05
C LEU A 436 8.61 -8.11 12.08
N VAL A 437 8.71 -9.44 12.22
CA VAL A 437 7.89 -10.38 11.44
C VAL A 437 6.41 -10.15 11.72
N ILE A 438 6.01 -9.99 12.97
CA ILE A 438 4.62 -9.75 13.37
C ILE A 438 4.10 -8.45 12.76
N VAL A 439 4.85 -7.34 12.89
CA VAL A 439 4.47 -6.04 12.32
C VAL A 439 4.30 -6.13 10.81
N PHE A 440 5.27 -6.71 10.10
CA PHE A 440 5.18 -6.88 8.65
C PHE A 440 3.99 -7.77 8.24
N THR A 441 3.76 -8.85 8.97
CA THR A 441 2.65 -9.77 8.71
C THR A 441 1.30 -9.04 8.81
N PHE A 442 0.99 -8.46 9.97
CA PHE A 442 -0.33 -7.87 10.21
C PHE A 442 -0.56 -6.57 9.44
N ARG A 443 0.49 -5.78 9.19
CA ARG A 443 0.39 -4.56 8.38
C ARG A 443 0.08 -4.83 6.91
N ASN A 444 0.67 -5.88 6.33
CA ASN A 444 0.54 -6.16 4.90
C ASN A 444 -0.53 -7.22 4.55
N MET A 445 -0.97 -8.00 5.53
CA MET A 445 -1.99 -9.04 5.39
C MET A 445 -3.33 -8.56 4.77
N PRO A 446 -3.83 -7.33 5.02
CA PRO A 446 -5.08 -6.86 4.44
C PRO A 446 -5.16 -6.98 2.92
N VAL A 447 -4.05 -6.78 2.20
CA VAL A 447 -4.02 -6.93 0.72
C VAL A 447 -4.21 -8.38 0.29
N ALA A 448 -3.60 -9.32 1.02
CA ALA A 448 -3.80 -10.75 0.77
C ALA A 448 -5.26 -11.15 1.04
N ILE A 449 -5.88 -10.61 2.10
CA ILE A 449 -7.29 -10.85 2.43
C ILE A 449 -8.20 -10.32 1.32
N GLU A 450 -7.98 -9.09 0.87
CA GLU A 450 -8.80 -8.45 -0.16
C GLU A 450 -8.69 -9.20 -1.50
N SER A 451 -7.47 -9.56 -1.91
CA SER A 451 -7.23 -10.35 -3.12
C SER A 451 -7.87 -11.74 -3.04
N GLY A 452 -7.74 -12.41 -1.88
CA GLY A 452 -8.36 -13.71 -1.62
C GLY A 452 -9.88 -13.63 -1.62
N THR A 453 -10.46 -12.64 -0.93
CA THR A 453 -11.91 -12.43 -0.87
C THR A 453 -12.49 -12.15 -2.25
N THR A 454 -11.87 -11.27 -3.03
CA THR A 454 -12.31 -10.96 -4.39
C THR A 454 -12.30 -12.20 -5.28
N THR A 455 -11.26 -13.03 -5.19
CA THR A 455 -11.16 -14.28 -5.94
C THR A 455 -12.24 -15.28 -5.49
N LEU A 456 -12.47 -15.43 -4.17
CA LEU A 456 -13.49 -16.35 -3.63
C LEU A 456 -14.92 -15.96 -4.01
N LEU A 457 -15.21 -14.67 -4.12
CA LEU A 457 -16.51 -14.18 -4.54
C LEU A 457 -16.79 -14.41 -6.03
N GLN A 458 -15.74 -14.62 -6.85
CA GLN A 458 -15.87 -14.98 -8.26
C GLN A 458 -16.06 -16.49 -8.49
N ILE A 459 -15.83 -17.32 -7.47
CA ILE A 459 -16.04 -18.77 -7.52
C ILE A 459 -17.51 -19.07 -7.23
N ASP A 460 -18.18 -19.73 -8.20
CA ASP A 460 -19.57 -20.15 -8.04
C ASP A 460 -19.70 -21.13 -6.86
N ASN A 461 -20.70 -20.90 -6.02
CA ASN A 461 -20.97 -21.76 -4.86
C ASN A 461 -21.37 -23.19 -5.27
N SER A 462 -21.92 -23.37 -6.48
CA SER A 462 -22.27 -24.68 -7.03
C SER A 462 -21.11 -25.67 -7.05
N ILE A 463 -19.87 -25.19 -7.18
CA ILE A 463 -18.66 -26.04 -7.18
C ILE A 463 -18.43 -26.65 -5.80
N GLU A 464 -18.61 -25.88 -4.73
CA GLU A 464 -18.49 -26.38 -3.35
C GLU A 464 -19.67 -27.28 -2.99
N GLU A 465 -20.87 -26.94 -3.43
CA GLU A 465 -22.08 -27.74 -3.25
C GLU A 465 -21.96 -29.11 -3.95
N ALA A 466 -21.50 -29.13 -5.21
CA ALA A 466 -21.24 -30.37 -5.94
C ALA A 466 -20.20 -31.26 -5.23
N SER A 467 -19.13 -30.67 -4.69
CA SER A 467 -18.12 -31.39 -3.92
C SER A 467 -18.73 -32.06 -2.66
N THR A 468 -19.64 -31.33 -1.97
CA THR A 468 -20.33 -31.85 -0.78
C THR A 468 -21.30 -32.98 -1.13
N ILE A 469 -22.04 -32.87 -2.24
CA ILE A 469 -22.94 -33.90 -2.75
C ILE A 469 -22.18 -35.19 -3.08
N LEU A 470 -20.92 -35.06 -3.58
CA LEU A 470 -20.03 -36.18 -3.86
C LEU A 470 -19.37 -36.76 -2.59
N GLY A 471 -19.76 -36.33 -1.39
CA GLY A 471 -19.30 -36.84 -0.12
C GLY A 471 -17.96 -36.28 0.37
N ALA A 472 -17.43 -35.22 -0.26
CA ALA A 472 -16.21 -34.58 0.19
C ALA A 472 -16.46 -33.75 1.46
N ASP A 473 -15.56 -33.86 2.43
CA ASP A 473 -15.59 -33.00 3.60
C ASP A 473 -15.07 -31.57 3.26
N THR A 474 -15.31 -30.64 4.15
CA THR A 474 -14.90 -29.24 3.95
C THR A 474 -13.38 -29.08 3.77
N GLY A 475 -12.59 -29.89 4.46
CA GLY A 475 -11.12 -29.86 4.36
C GLY A 475 -10.62 -30.37 3.01
N TYR A 476 -11.24 -31.42 2.49
CA TYR A 476 -10.94 -31.96 1.16
C TYR A 476 -11.30 -30.95 0.06
N SER A 477 -12.50 -30.39 0.11
CA SER A 477 -12.98 -29.37 -0.84
C SER A 477 -12.08 -28.12 -0.81
N PHE A 478 -11.69 -27.66 0.38
CA PHE A 478 -10.75 -26.55 0.51
C PHE A 478 -9.40 -26.84 -0.14
N ARG A 479 -8.80 -28.01 0.17
CA ARG A 479 -7.46 -28.37 -0.34
C ARG A 479 -7.43 -28.64 -1.85
N ARG A 480 -8.46 -29.30 -2.38
CA ARG A 480 -8.48 -29.77 -3.78
C ARG A 480 -9.14 -28.81 -4.75
N ILE A 481 -10.02 -27.94 -4.29
CA ILE A 481 -10.78 -27.02 -5.13
C ILE A 481 -10.41 -25.58 -4.81
N THR A 482 -10.70 -25.11 -3.58
CA THR A 482 -10.61 -23.69 -3.23
C THR A 482 -9.16 -23.19 -3.21
N LEU A 483 -8.25 -23.94 -2.58
CA LEU A 483 -6.85 -23.54 -2.47
C LEU A 483 -6.12 -23.44 -3.83
N PRO A 484 -6.29 -24.37 -4.79
CA PRO A 484 -5.74 -24.20 -6.12
C PRO A 484 -6.27 -22.98 -6.87
N MET A 485 -7.53 -22.61 -6.68
CA MET A 485 -8.12 -21.42 -7.29
C MET A 485 -7.61 -20.12 -6.68
N LEU A 486 -7.19 -20.15 -5.42
CA LEU A 486 -6.60 -19.00 -4.71
C LEU A 486 -5.12 -18.76 -5.02
N LYS A 487 -4.46 -19.62 -5.81
CA LYS A 487 -3.01 -19.53 -6.05
C LYS A 487 -2.57 -18.13 -6.52
N ASN A 488 -3.27 -17.54 -7.48
CA ASN A 488 -2.94 -16.22 -8.00
C ASN A 488 -3.04 -15.12 -6.92
N ALA A 489 -4.11 -15.15 -6.13
CA ALA A 489 -4.32 -14.22 -5.03
C ALA A 489 -3.24 -14.38 -3.96
N PHE A 490 -2.89 -15.62 -3.61
CA PHE A 490 -1.86 -15.95 -2.64
C PHE A 490 -0.48 -15.41 -3.08
N PHE A 491 -0.06 -15.72 -4.31
CA PHE A 491 1.23 -15.26 -4.81
C PHE A 491 1.28 -13.73 -4.96
N SER A 492 0.22 -13.09 -5.44
CA SER A 492 0.13 -11.64 -5.50
C SER A 492 0.23 -11.01 -4.12
N GLY A 493 -0.42 -11.62 -3.11
CA GLY A 493 -0.33 -11.20 -1.71
C GLY A 493 1.09 -11.31 -1.16
N ILE A 494 1.83 -12.40 -1.47
CA ILE A 494 3.23 -12.57 -1.06
C ILE A 494 4.12 -11.51 -1.70
N VAL A 495 4.02 -11.29 -3.02
CA VAL A 495 4.83 -10.30 -3.73
C VAL A 495 4.62 -8.91 -3.15
N TYR A 496 3.35 -8.52 -2.93
CA TYR A 496 3.03 -7.25 -2.31
C TYR A 496 3.58 -7.14 -0.89
N SER A 497 3.32 -8.15 -0.04
CA SER A 497 3.75 -8.15 1.36
C SER A 497 5.27 -8.11 1.50
N PHE A 498 6.00 -8.86 0.67
CA PHE A 498 7.46 -8.82 0.65
C PHE A 498 7.98 -7.44 0.23
N THR A 499 7.44 -6.88 -0.87
CA THR A 499 7.84 -5.55 -1.36
C THR A 499 7.62 -4.49 -0.28
N LYS A 500 6.46 -4.49 0.38
CA LYS A 500 6.14 -3.55 1.45
C LYS A 500 6.95 -3.78 2.73
N ALA A 501 7.27 -5.02 3.06
CA ALA A 501 8.11 -5.34 4.22
C ALA A 501 9.55 -4.84 4.04
N ILE A 502 10.17 -5.10 2.88
CA ILE A 502 11.55 -4.71 2.63
C ILE A 502 11.71 -3.18 2.48
N THR A 503 10.65 -2.48 2.06
CA THR A 503 10.62 -1.01 1.90
C THR A 503 10.06 -0.27 3.12
N ALA A 504 9.62 -0.98 4.17
CA ALA A 504 9.03 -0.37 5.35
C ALA A 504 10.06 0.45 6.14
N VAL A 505 9.66 1.66 6.56
CA VAL A 505 10.43 2.55 7.44
C VAL A 505 9.60 2.94 8.66
N SER A 506 8.47 3.62 8.44
CA SER A 506 7.69 4.30 9.49
C SER A 506 7.26 3.40 10.64
N ALA A 507 6.90 2.13 10.35
CA ALA A 507 6.47 1.20 11.38
C ALA A 507 7.66 0.58 12.16
N VAL A 508 8.80 0.41 11.49
CA VAL A 508 9.91 -0.36 12.05
C VAL A 508 11.03 0.48 12.64
N ILE A 509 11.08 1.79 12.34
CA ILE A 509 12.13 2.68 12.82
C ILE A 509 12.22 2.69 14.36
N PHE A 510 11.12 2.43 15.05
CA PHE A 510 11.04 2.31 16.50
C PHE A 510 11.36 0.91 17.04
N LEU A 511 11.32 -0.13 16.19
CA LEU A 511 11.38 -1.53 16.59
C LEU A 511 12.72 -2.19 16.25
N VAL A 512 13.52 -1.55 15.40
CA VAL A 512 14.86 -2.04 15.06
C VAL A 512 15.79 -2.03 16.26
N SER A 513 16.69 -2.99 16.32
CA SER A 513 17.70 -3.09 17.36
C SER A 513 19.09 -3.30 16.75
N PRO A 514 20.18 -3.18 17.50
CA PRO A 514 21.54 -3.41 16.96
C PRO A 514 21.71 -4.76 16.27
N ARG A 515 21.06 -5.82 16.76
CA ARG A 515 21.07 -7.16 16.17
C ARG A 515 20.15 -7.29 14.96
N TRP A 516 18.99 -6.61 14.98
CA TRP A 516 17.94 -6.71 13.96
C TRP A 516 17.79 -5.39 13.20
N LYS A 517 18.91 -4.88 12.68
CA LYS A 517 18.89 -3.73 11.77
C LYS A 517 18.26 -4.12 10.45
N LEU A 518 17.48 -3.22 9.89
CA LEU A 518 16.88 -3.34 8.56
C LEU A 518 17.61 -2.43 7.57
N VAL A 519 17.57 -2.77 6.29
CA VAL A 519 18.23 -1.99 5.25
C VAL A 519 17.70 -0.54 5.18
N THR A 520 16.39 -0.35 5.39
CA THR A 520 15.78 0.98 5.41
C THR A 520 16.24 1.83 6.59
N SER A 521 16.38 1.25 7.79
CA SER A 521 16.94 1.96 8.95
C SER A 521 18.42 2.27 8.77
N ASN A 522 19.16 1.41 8.06
CA ASN A 522 20.57 1.65 7.74
C ASN A 522 20.73 2.78 6.72
N ILE A 523 19.88 2.82 5.68
CA ILE A 523 19.86 3.93 4.72
C ILE A 523 19.58 5.25 5.45
N TYR A 524 18.61 5.28 6.36
CA TYR A 524 18.31 6.47 7.16
C TYR A 524 19.52 6.92 7.99
N SER A 525 20.20 5.99 8.67
CA SER A 525 21.43 6.29 9.43
C SER A 525 22.55 6.83 8.55
N LEU A 526 22.74 6.30 7.33
CA LEU A 526 23.72 6.83 6.37
C LEU A 526 23.34 8.23 5.88
N PHE A 527 22.05 8.51 5.81
CA PHE A 527 21.53 9.83 5.48
C PHE A 527 21.88 10.86 6.56
N ASP A 528 21.64 10.53 7.83
CA ASP A 528 22.03 11.36 8.99
C ASP A 528 23.53 11.64 9.04
N MET A 529 24.34 10.67 8.63
CA MET A 529 25.80 10.80 8.56
C MET A 529 26.30 11.53 7.28
N ALA A 530 25.38 12.03 6.44
CA ALA A 530 25.68 12.63 5.14
C ALA A 530 26.47 11.71 4.16
N LYS A 531 26.39 10.38 4.34
CA LYS A 531 27.01 9.37 3.48
C LYS A 531 26.11 9.01 2.30
N TYR A 532 25.71 10.02 1.53
CA TYR A 532 24.68 9.88 0.48
C TYR A 532 25.05 8.88 -0.63
N GLY A 533 26.35 8.76 -1.00
CA GLY A 533 26.79 7.77 -1.99
C GLY A 533 26.56 6.32 -1.56
N GLN A 534 26.84 6.00 -0.28
CA GLN A 534 26.56 4.68 0.29
C GLN A 534 25.05 4.43 0.41
N ALA A 535 24.28 5.45 0.80
CA ALA A 535 22.83 5.38 0.82
C ALA A 535 22.26 5.09 -0.58
N ALA A 536 22.77 5.77 -1.61
CA ALA A 536 22.40 5.55 -3.01
C ALA A 536 22.73 4.12 -3.48
N ALA A 537 23.89 3.58 -3.07
CA ALA A 537 24.26 2.19 -3.38
C ALA A 537 23.29 1.19 -2.74
N PHE A 538 22.90 1.37 -1.47
CA PHE A 538 21.89 0.52 -0.83
C PHE A 538 20.52 0.62 -1.52
N VAL A 539 20.08 1.83 -1.83
CA VAL A 539 18.82 2.06 -2.53
C VAL A 539 18.83 1.37 -3.90
N THR A 540 19.91 1.48 -4.65
CA THR A 540 20.07 0.84 -5.96
C THR A 540 20.07 -0.69 -5.85
N MET A 541 20.76 -1.25 -4.85
CA MET A 541 20.71 -2.69 -4.56
C MET A 541 19.30 -3.15 -4.20
N MET A 542 18.58 -2.39 -3.37
CA MET A 542 17.19 -2.73 -3.03
C MET A 542 16.29 -2.75 -4.27
N VAL A 543 16.41 -1.76 -5.15
CA VAL A 543 15.65 -1.74 -6.42
C VAL A 543 15.98 -2.98 -7.24
N GLY A 544 17.26 -3.32 -7.39
CA GLY A 544 17.69 -4.53 -8.09
C GLY A 544 17.11 -5.81 -7.49
N ILE A 545 17.20 -5.96 -6.17
CA ILE A 545 16.65 -7.12 -5.44
C ILE A 545 15.13 -7.23 -5.65
N LEU A 546 14.39 -6.13 -5.54
CA LEU A 546 12.94 -6.12 -5.75
C LEU A 546 12.57 -6.51 -7.17
N LEU A 547 13.26 -5.99 -8.17
CA LEU A 547 13.02 -6.35 -9.58
C LEU A 547 13.31 -7.84 -9.84
N VAL A 548 14.43 -8.36 -9.33
CA VAL A 548 14.77 -9.78 -9.42
C VAL A 548 13.73 -10.64 -8.71
N PHE A 549 13.33 -10.26 -7.50
CA PHE A 549 12.32 -11.00 -6.73
C PHE A 549 10.98 -11.04 -7.48
N ILE A 550 10.49 -9.90 -7.96
CA ILE A 550 9.24 -9.81 -8.73
C ILE A 550 9.34 -10.62 -10.02
N GLY A 551 10.47 -10.54 -10.72
CA GLY A 551 10.72 -11.32 -11.94
C GLY A 551 10.71 -12.81 -11.70
N LEU A 552 11.42 -13.29 -10.67
CA LEU A 552 11.44 -14.69 -10.27
C LEU A 552 10.07 -15.19 -9.85
N PHE A 553 9.34 -14.42 -9.03
CA PHE A 553 8.00 -14.79 -8.61
C PHE A 553 7.02 -14.88 -9.79
N ASN A 554 7.06 -13.92 -10.71
CA ASN A 554 6.24 -13.97 -11.92
C ASN A 554 6.60 -15.18 -12.81
N ALA A 555 7.87 -15.53 -12.94
CA ALA A 555 8.30 -16.72 -13.66
C ALA A 555 7.79 -18.01 -12.98
N VAL A 556 7.87 -18.10 -11.65
CA VAL A 556 7.34 -19.21 -10.86
C VAL A 556 5.82 -19.32 -11.02
N ILE A 557 5.10 -18.18 -10.93
CA ILE A 557 3.65 -18.14 -11.13
C ILE A 557 3.29 -18.66 -12.53
N ASN A 558 3.93 -18.15 -13.55
CA ASN A 558 3.67 -18.57 -14.95
C ASN A 558 3.99 -20.07 -15.16
N PHE A 559 5.06 -20.56 -14.55
CA PHE A 559 5.41 -21.99 -14.61
C PHE A 559 4.38 -22.89 -13.90
N LEU A 560 3.93 -22.49 -12.70
CA LEU A 560 2.94 -23.23 -11.91
C LEU A 560 1.52 -23.14 -12.48
N LEU A 561 1.21 -22.09 -13.23
CA LEU A 561 -0.09 -21.81 -13.80
C LEU A 561 -0.19 -22.12 -15.30
N ALA A 562 0.93 -22.48 -15.94
CA ALA A 562 0.91 -22.95 -17.32
C ALA A 562 -0.11 -24.10 -17.44
N PRO A 563 -1.16 -23.96 -18.26
CA PRO A 563 -2.15 -25.02 -18.41
C PRO A 563 -1.44 -26.29 -18.88
N ARG A 564 -1.51 -27.35 -18.09
CA ARG A 564 -1.10 -28.69 -18.49
C ARG A 564 -2.09 -29.27 -19.51
N SER A 565 -2.42 -28.54 -20.55
CA SER A 565 -3.27 -29.00 -21.65
C SER A 565 -2.41 -29.49 -22.81
N LYS A 566 -1.95 -30.72 -22.72
CA LYS A 566 -1.89 -31.58 -23.89
C LYS A 566 -3.05 -32.58 -23.74
N VAL A 567 -4.27 -32.14 -23.96
CA VAL A 567 -5.28 -33.03 -24.48
C VAL A 567 -4.88 -33.23 -25.94
N PRO A 568 -4.56 -34.44 -26.39
CA PRO A 568 -4.35 -34.69 -27.81
C PRO A 568 -5.67 -34.35 -28.51
N GLN A 569 -5.63 -33.40 -29.46
CA GLN A 569 -6.73 -33.26 -30.38
C GLN A 569 -6.90 -34.61 -31.09
N ALA A 570 -8.00 -35.28 -30.77
CA ALA A 570 -8.43 -36.42 -31.55
C ALA A 570 -8.56 -35.93 -33.01
N LYS A 571 -7.70 -36.44 -33.87
CA LYS A 571 -7.84 -36.26 -35.32
C LYS A 571 -9.24 -36.75 -35.68
N SER A 572 -10.13 -35.82 -36.06
CA SER A 572 -11.36 -36.19 -36.75
C SER A 572 -10.96 -36.75 -38.11
N ASN A 573 -10.90 -38.06 -38.22
CA ASN A 573 -10.91 -38.74 -39.49
C ASN A 573 -12.32 -38.51 -40.09
N THR A 574 -12.46 -37.50 -40.89
CA THR A 574 -13.51 -37.45 -41.93
C THR A 574 -13.01 -38.31 -43.08
N GLU A 575 -13.31 -39.59 -43.07
CA GLU A 575 -13.32 -40.41 -44.26
C GLU A 575 -14.46 -39.89 -45.15
N GLU A 576 -14.08 -39.33 -46.28
CA GLU A 576 -14.91 -39.19 -47.46
C GLU A 576 -15.33 -40.60 -47.90
N SER A 577 -16.61 -40.90 -47.87
CA SER A 577 -17.21 -41.99 -48.65
C SER A 577 -18.02 -41.38 -49.81
N LYS A 578 -17.62 -41.80 -50.97
CA LYS A 578 -18.17 -41.54 -52.28
C LYS A 578 -19.70 -41.59 -52.40
#